data_5cede523d7f8683a66557e275d7ad4ad
#
_entry.id   5cede523d7f8683a66557e275d7ad4ad
#
_cell.length_a   1.000
_cell.length_b   1.000
_cell.length_c   1.000
_cell.angle_alpha   90.00
_cell.angle_beta   90.00
_cell.angle_gamma   90.00
#
_symmetry.space_group_name_H-M   'P 1'
#
loop_
_entity.id
_entity.type
_entity.pdbx_description
1 polymer ?
#
loop_
_entity_poly.entity_id
_entity_poly.type
_entity_poly.pdbx_seq_one_letter_code
_entity_poly.pdbx_strand_id
1 'polypeptide(L)'
;PLGDAAFYQLLELPFPGSFEFTRGLSGPAPPAGGLRDLFGLLLESMRRHDELRRARALVPDAALLRAGSARPTGPEGEQDGELLRAVWTRVRDGARAADCDDAAPVDLYRIRTLLAHWVAEGALEIDPGPAAP
;
A
#
# COMPACT_ATOMS: atom_id res chain seq x y z
N PRO A 1 13.60 9.04 1.70
CA PRO A 1 14.83 8.27 1.89
C PRO A 1 14.56 6.77 1.88
N LEU A 2 15.48 6.05 1.29
CA LEU A 2 15.36 4.61 1.09
C LEU A 2 15.22 3.82 2.41
N GLY A 3 15.77 4.36 3.50
CA GLY A 3 15.72 3.69 4.79
C GLY A 3 14.33 3.54 5.38
N ASP A 4 13.48 4.55 5.23
CA ASP A 4 12.13 4.51 5.77
C ASP A 4 11.25 3.52 5.01
N ALA A 5 11.34 3.50 3.69
CA ALA A 5 10.60 2.55 2.87
C ALA A 5 11.00 1.10 3.19
N ALA A 6 12.30 0.85 3.37
CA ALA A 6 12.79 -0.48 3.74
C ALA A 6 12.27 -0.90 5.12
N PHE A 7 12.20 0.01 6.07
CA PHE A 7 11.67 -0.26 7.40
C PHE A 7 10.18 -0.65 7.35
N TYR A 8 9.38 0.09 6.58
CA TYR A 8 7.97 -0.22 6.43
C TYR A 8 7.75 -1.56 5.74
N GLN A 9 8.52 -1.87 4.71
CA GLN A 9 8.45 -3.17 4.04
C GLN A 9 8.80 -4.31 4.97
N LEU A 10 9.79 -4.12 5.83
CA LEU A 10 10.20 -5.13 6.80
C LEU A 10 9.05 -5.46 7.76
N LEU A 11 8.30 -4.45 8.19
CA LEU A 11 7.17 -4.64 9.09
C LEU A 11 5.94 -5.27 8.42
N GLU A 12 5.87 -5.22 7.10
CA GLU A 12 4.80 -5.86 6.34
C GLU A 12 5.03 -7.36 6.13
N LEU A 13 6.25 -7.85 6.36
CA LEU A 13 6.55 -9.27 6.22
C LEU A 13 5.95 -10.07 7.38
N PRO A 14 5.43 -11.29 7.10
CA PRO A 14 5.00 -12.16 8.19
C PRO A 14 6.21 -12.67 8.95
N PHE A 15 6.31 -12.31 10.21
CA PHE A 15 7.37 -12.79 11.08
C PHE A 15 6.85 -13.96 11.91
N PRO A 16 7.44 -15.17 11.75
CA PRO A 16 7.16 -16.26 12.68
C PRO A 16 7.95 -16.03 13.96
N GLY A 17 7.37 -15.37 14.95
CA GLY A 17 8.04 -15.16 16.23
C GLY A 17 7.55 -13.92 16.95
N SER A 18 7.95 -13.81 18.19
CA SER A 18 7.61 -12.69 19.05
C SER A 18 8.76 -11.69 19.05
N PHE A 19 8.42 -10.40 19.05
CA PHE A 19 9.40 -9.35 19.28
C PHE A 19 9.69 -9.24 20.76
N GLU A 20 10.95 -9.40 21.14
CA GLU A 20 11.38 -9.08 22.47
C GLU A 20 12.09 -7.72 22.49
N PHE A 21 11.53 -6.79 23.24
CA PHE A 21 12.26 -5.57 23.58
C PHE A 21 13.05 -5.85 24.83
N THR A 22 14.36 -5.97 24.69
CA THR A 22 15.25 -6.13 25.85
C THR A 22 15.51 -4.77 26.46
N ARG A 23 15.04 -4.57 27.67
CA ARG A 23 15.47 -3.44 28.49
C ARG A 23 16.90 -3.68 28.95
N GLY A 24 17.69 -2.64 28.93
CA GLY A 24 19.01 -2.69 29.54
C GLY A 24 20.16 -2.84 28.58
N LEU A 25 20.00 -2.30 27.41
CA LEU A 25 21.16 -2.10 26.55
C LEU A 25 22.17 -1.27 27.28
N SER A 26 23.30 -1.90 27.60
CA SER A 26 24.46 -1.21 28.17
C SER A 26 25.07 -0.32 27.10
N GLY A 27 24.66 0.90 27.05
CA GLY A 27 25.13 1.89 26.08
C GLY A 27 24.54 3.25 26.37
N PRO A 28 25.08 4.31 25.78
CA PRO A 28 24.48 5.63 25.95
C PRO A 28 23.02 5.59 25.51
N ALA A 29 22.14 6.13 26.34
CA ALA A 29 20.74 6.24 26.02
C ALA A 29 20.59 7.01 24.70
N PRO A 30 19.77 6.53 23.74
CA PRO A 30 19.54 7.28 22.53
C PRO A 30 18.94 8.64 22.86
N PRO A 31 19.23 9.69 22.08
CA PRO A 31 18.64 11.00 22.32
C PRO A 31 17.12 10.89 22.31
N ALA A 32 16.44 11.66 23.15
CA ALA A 32 14.98 11.61 23.29
C ALA A 32 14.27 11.79 21.97
N GLY A 33 14.81 12.55 21.02
CA GLY A 33 14.29 12.71 19.68
C GLY A 33 14.31 11.43 18.87
N GLY A 34 15.35 10.57 19.04
CA GLY A 34 15.44 9.29 18.34
C GLY A 34 14.33 8.30 18.75
N LEU A 35 13.95 8.30 20.03
CA LEU A 35 12.85 7.45 20.48
C LEU A 35 11.50 7.89 19.93
N ARG A 36 11.27 9.19 19.85
CA ARG A 36 10.04 9.73 19.26
C ARG A 36 9.93 9.39 17.77
N ASP A 37 11.06 9.49 17.06
CA ASP A 37 11.09 9.16 15.63
C ASP A 37 10.81 7.69 15.41
N LEU A 38 11.41 6.80 16.22
CA LEU A 38 11.16 5.36 16.14
C LEU A 38 9.68 5.05 16.43
N PHE A 39 9.11 5.65 17.46
CA PHE A 39 7.72 5.44 17.82
C PHE A 39 6.79 5.95 16.71
N GLY A 40 7.09 7.11 16.13
CA GLY A 40 6.38 7.66 14.99
C GLY A 40 6.43 6.73 13.79
N LEU A 41 7.59 6.15 13.49
CA LEU A 41 7.74 5.18 12.40
C LEU A 41 6.92 3.92 12.63
N LEU A 42 6.89 3.43 13.86
CA LEU A 42 6.08 2.27 14.22
C LEU A 42 4.59 2.53 14.01
N LEU A 43 4.10 3.66 14.51
CA LEU A 43 2.68 4.04 14.35
C LEU A 43 2.33 4.20 12.87
N GLU A 44 3.19 4.82 12.09
CA GLU A 44 2.97 5.00 10.66
C GLU A 44 2.97 3.65 9.93
N SER A 45 3.85 2.73 10.32
CA SER A 45 3.88 1.38 9.75
C SER A 45 2.60 0.62 10.04
N MET A 46 2.09 0.73 11.27
CA MET A 46 0.83 0.09 11.65
C MET A 46 -0.33 0.67 10.85
N ARG A 47 -0.36 1.98 10.68
CA ARG A 47 -1.39 2.66 9.87
C ARG A 47 -1.35 2.18 8.42
N ARG A 48 -0.17 2.13 7.81
CA ARG A 48 0.01 1.65 6.43
C ARG A 48 -0.40 0.19 6.28
N HIS A 49 -0.07 -0.63 7.26
CA HIS A 49 -0.43 -2.05 7.26
C HIS A 49 -1.95 -2.21 7.28
N ASP A 50 -2.63 -1.46 8.15
CA ASP A 50 -4.09 -1.49 8.23
C ASP A 50 -4.75 -1.00 6.94
N GLU A 51 -4.24 0.08 6.37
CA GLU A 51 -4.76 0.62 5.12
C GLU A 51 -4.57 -0.35 3.96
N LEU A 52 -3.40 -1.02 3.92
CA LEU A 52 -3.13 -2.03 2.89
C LEU A 52 -4.08 -3.22 3.04
N ARG A 53 -4.35 -3.65 4.25
CA ARG A 53 -5.33 -4.72 4.51
C ARG A 53 -6.71 -4.33 4.00
N ARG A 54 -7.14 -3.11 4.30
CA ARG A 54 -8.44 -2.60 3.83
C ARG A 54 -8.47 -2.50 2.31
N ALA A 55 -7.40 -2.03 1.70
CA ALA A 55 -7.29 -1.95 0.25
C ALA A 55 -7.41 -3.33 -0.39
N ARG A 56 -6.73 -4.33 0.16
CA ARG A 56 -6.81 -5.71 -0.33
C ARG A 56 -8.17 -6.36 -0.07
N ALA A 57 -8.85 -5.98 0.98
CA ALA A 57 -10.21 -6.45 1.23
C ALA A 57 -11.19 -5.87 0.20
N LEU A 58 -11.04 -4.60 -0.15
CA LEU A 58 -11.85 -3.96 -1.15
C LEU A 58 -11.51 -4.43 -2.57
N VAL A 59 -10.21 -4.61 -2.85
CA VAL A 59 -9.71 -5.03 -4.16
C VAL A 59 -8.79 -6.22 -3.96
N PRO A 60 -9.32 -7.44 -3.94
CA PRO A 60 -8.52 -8.66 -3.81
C PRO A 60 -7.50 -8.81 -4.93
N ASP A 61 -6.40 -9.52 -4.67
CA ASP A 61 -5.32 -9.72 -5.62
C ASP A 61 -5.80 -10.27 -6.97
N ALA A 62 -6.77 -11.16 -6.96
CA ALA A 62 -7.31 -11.80 -8.15
C ALA A 62 -8.44 -10.99 -8.82
N ALA A 63 -8.85 -9.87 -8.23
CA ALA A 63 -9.92 -9.05 -8.79
C ALA A 63 -9.50 -8.51 -10.17
N LEU A 64 -10.35 -8.72 -11.16
CA LEU A 64 -10.16 -8.17 -12.49
C LEU A 64 -10.73 -6.76 -12.52
N LEU A 65 -9.90 -5.79 -12.83
CA LEU A 65 -10.24 -4.38 -12.83
C LEU A 65 -10.34 -3.86 -14.26
N ARG A 66 -11.23 -2.91 -14.46
CA ARG A 66 -11.39 -2.20 -15.73
C ARG A 66 -11.83 -0.77 -15.47
N ALA A 67 -11.70 0.08 -16.49
CA ALA A 67 -12.13 1.46 -16.36
C ALA A 67 -13.62 1.57 -16.09
N GLY A 68 -13.97 2.37 -15.08
CA GLY A 68 -15.35 2.72 -14.75
C GLY A 68 -15.76 4.03 -15.40
N SER A 69 -16.86 4.59 -14.91
CA SER A 69 -17.44 5.81 -15.48
C SER A 69 -16.81 7.09 -14.95
N ALA A 70 -16.20 7.07 -13.77
CA ALA A 70 -15.60 8.27 -13.17
C ALA A 70 -14.19 8.51 -13.70
N ARG A 71 -13.77 9.77 -13.63
CA ARG A 71 -12.41 10.13 -14.03
C ARG A 71 -11.42 9.70 -12.94
N PRO A 72 -10.27 9.08 -13.30
CA PRO A 72 -9.27 8.71 -12.30
C PRO A 72 -8.60 9.96 -11.74
N THR A 73 -8.67 10.11 -10.43
CA THR A 73 -8.00 11.18 -9.69
C THR A 73 -7.14 10.57 -8.60
N GLY A 74 -6.05 11.25 -8.23
CA GLY A 74 -5.20 10.78 -7.14
C GLY A 74 -5.90 10.96 -5.78
N PRO A 75 -5.64 10.08 -4.82
CA PRO A 75 -6.09 10.30 -3.46
C PRO A 75 -5.41 11.53 -2.87
N GLU A 76 -6.02 12.10 -1.84
CA GLU A 76 -5.45 13.24 -1.14
C GLU A 76 -4.05 12.90 -0.65
N GLY A 77 -3.09 13.78 -0.96
CA GLY A 77 -1.68 13.57 -0.64
C GLY A 77 -0.86 12.85 -1.70
N GLU A 78 -1.48 12.25 -2.71
CA GLU A 78 -0.74 11.62 -3.81
C GLU A 78 -0.70 12.56 -5.00
N GLN A 79 0.48 13.10 -5.28
CA GLN A 79 0.68 14.07 -6.35
C GLN A 79 1.62 13.56 -7.46
N ASP A 80 2.03 12.30 -7.38
CA ASP A 80 2.91 11.72 -8.38
C ASP A 80 2.12 11.34 -9.64
N GLY A 81 2.09 12.25 -10.60
CA GLY A 81 1.38 12.05 -11.86
C GLY A 81 1.92 10.89 -12.69
N GLU A 82 3.20 10.58 -12.57
CA GLU A 82 3.79 9.43 -13.27
C GLU A 82 3.28 8.12 -12.68
N LEU A 83 3.18 8.03 -11.35
CA LEU A 83 2.59 6.88 -10.69
C LEU A 83 1.15 6.67 -11.13
N LEU A 84 0.35 7.72 -11.07
CA LEU A 84 -1.06 7.65 -11.47
C LEU A 84 -1.20 7.16 -12.92
N ARG A 85 -0.38 7.71 -13.82
CA ARG A 85 -0.42 7.34 -15.24
C ARG A 85 0.04 5.91 -15.47
N ALA A 86 1.12 5.49 -14.82
CA ALA A 86 1.67 4.15 -14.99
C ALA A 86 0.67 3.07 -14.54
N VAL A 87 0.06 3.26 -13.37
CA VAL A 87 -0.92 2.31 -12.86
C VAL A 87 -2.20 2.34 -13.68
N TRP A 88 -2.68 3.52 -14.05
CA TRP A 88 -3.87 3.65 -14.88
C TRP A 88 -3.72 2.98 -16.24
N THR A 89 -2.57 3.19 -16.89
CA THR A 89 -2.27 2.56 -18.18
C THR A 89 -2.30 1.04 -18.09
N ARG A 90 -1.83 0.49 -16.96
CA ARG A 90 -1.81 -0.95 -16.73
C ARG A 90 -3.22 -1.53 -16.54
N VAL A 91 -4.09 -0.79 -15.87
CA VAL A 91 -5.35 -1.34 -15.36
C VAL A 91 -6.59 -0.99 -16.19
N ARG A 92 -6.55 0.10 -16.93
CA ARG A 92 -7.74 0.63 -17.63
C ARG A 92 -8.36 -0.33 -18.65
N ASP A 93 -7.53 -1.13 -19.31
CA ASP A 93 -7.98 -2.07 -20.35
C ASP A 93 -8.27 -3.46 -19.80
N GLY A 94 -8.21 -3.61 -18.50
CA GLY A 94 -8.45 -4.86 -17.81
C GLY A 94 -7.16 -5.51 -17.33
N ALA A 95 -7.01 -5.60 -16.03
CA ALA A 95 -5.90 -6.30 -15.40
C ALA A 95 -6.32 -6.74 -14.01
N ARG A 96 -5.68 -7.77 -13.49
CA ARG A 96 -5.87 -8.16 -12.10
C ARG A 96 -5.11 -7.20 -11.20
N ALA A 97 -5.60 -7.02 -9.98
CA ALA A 97 -4.94 -6.14 -9.03
C ALA A 97 -3.48 -6.54 -8.80
N ALA A 98 -3.20 -7.83 -8.70
CA ALA A 98 -1.84 -8.33 -8.52
C ALA A 98 -0.91 -7.99 -9.70
N ASP A 99 -1.44 -7.88 -10.91
CA ASP A 99 -0.65 -7.54 -12.10
C ASP A 99 -0.20 -6.08 -12.11
N CYS A 100 -0.75 -5.25 -11.23
CA CYS A 100 -0.39 -3.84 -11.12
C CYS A 100 0.77 -3.60 -10.14
N ASP A 101 1.19 -4.61 -9.40
CA ASP A 101 2.17 -4.44 -8.32
C ASP A 101 3.55 -3.98 -8.82
N ASP A 102 3.87 -4.26 -10.06
CA ASP A 102 5.11 -3.83 -10.70
C ASP A 102 4.91 -2.70 -11.73
N ALA A 103 3.76 -2.08 -11.76
CA ALA A 103 3.44 -1.02 -12.72
C ALA A 103 4.31 0.22 -12.53
N ALA A 104 4.81 0.46 -11.33
CA ALA A 104 5.68 1.58 -11.02
C ALA A 104 6.71 1.15 -9.97
N PRO A 105 7.89 1.82 -9.92
CA PRO A 105 8.93 1.48 -8.95
C PRO A 105 8.66 2.09 -7.56
N VAL A 106 7.52 1.77 -7.01
CA VAL A 106 7.09 2.23 -5.69
C VAL A 106 6.61 1.03 -4.87
N ASP A 107 6.39 1.25 -3.59
CA ASP A 107 5.96 0.17 -2.72
C ASP A 107 4.51 -0.26 -3.00
N LEU A 108 4.20 -1.46 -2.58
CA LEU A 108 2.90 -2.07 -2.78
C LEU A 108 1.76 -1.26 -2.15
N TYR A 109 2.04 -0.63 -1.02
CA TYR A 109 1.08 0.19 -0.31
C TYR A 109 0.51 1.31 -1.20
N ARG A 110 1.40 2.03 -1.90
CA ARG A 110 0.98 3.15 -2.76
C ARG A 110 0.13 2.65 -3.93
N ILE A 111 0.52 1.55 -4.56
CA ILE A 111 -0.22 1.00 -5.70
C ILE A 111 -1.59 0.48 -5.26
N ARG A 112 -1.63 -0.31 -4.19
CA ARG A 112 -2.86 -0.95 -3.75
C ARG A 112 -3.86 0.04 -3.17
N THR A 113 -3.40 1.05 -2.44
CA THR A 113 -4.28 2.11 -1.93
C THR A 113 -4.82 2.97 -3.06
N LEU A 114 -4.04 3.18 -4.12
CA LEU A 114 -4.49 3.89 -5.31
C LEU A 114 -5.60 3.12 -6.04
N LEU A 115 -5.44 1.81 -6.23
CA LEU A 115 -6.46 0.98 -6.85
C LEU A 115 -7.76 1.00 -6.03
N ALA A 116 -7.65 0.88 -4.72
CA ALA A 116 -8.80 0.93 -3.83
C ALA A 116 -9.51 2.29 -3.89
N HIS A 117 -8.75 3.36 -3.96
CA HIS A 117 -9.30 4.71 -4.11
C HIS A 117 -10.09 4.82 -5.41
N TRP A 118 -9.54 4.36 -6.52
CA TRP A 118 -10.22 4.41 -7.81
C TRP A 118 -11.49 3.56 -7.84
N VAL A 119 -11.48 2.40 -7.19
CA VAL A 119 -12.69 1.57 -7.09
C VAL A 119 -13.74 2.29 -6.25
N ALA A 120 -13.36 2.88 -5.12
CA ALA A 120 -14.29 3.62 -4.27
C ALA A 120 -14.88 4.84 -4.97
N GLU A 121 -14.10 5.52 -5.82
CA GLU A 121 -14.54 6.70 -6.56
C GLU A 121 -15.29 6.36 -7.86
N GLY A 122 -15.30 5.11 -8.27
CA GLY A 122 -15.96 4.68 -9.51
C GLY A 122 -15.11 4.85 -10.77
N ALA A 123 -13.84 5.20 -10.64
CA ALA A 123 -12.90 5.27 -11.76
C ALA A 123 -12.53 3.89 -12.28
N LEU A 124 -12.51 2.90 -11.39
CA LEU A 124 -12.34 1.49 -11.74
C LEU A 124 -13.55 0.70 -11.26
N GLU A 125 -13.85 -0.35 -11.98
CA GLU A 125 -14.86 -1.32 -11.59
C GLU A 125 -14.23 -2.69 -11.47
N ILE A 126 -14.69 -3.46 -10.49
CA ILE A 126 -14.31 -4.86 -10.36
C ILE A 126 -15.24 -5.66 -11.25
N ASP A 127 -14.65 -6.35 -12.21
CA ASP A 127 -15.43 -7.27 -13.06
C ASP A 127 -15.83 -8.47 -12.20
N PRO A 128 -17.13 -8.79 -12.08
CA PRO A 128 -17.57 -9.94 -11.30
C PRO A 128 -17.11 -11.27 -11.89
N GLY A 129 -16.48 -11.24 -13.08
CA GLY A 129 -16.08 -12.46 -13.76
C GLY A 129 -17.27 -13.20 -14.37
N PRO A 130 -17.02 -14.30 -15.06
CA PRO A 130 -18.11 -15.12 -15.55
C PRO A 130 -18.93 -15.61 -14.37
N ALA A 131 -20.25 -15.46 -14.44
CA ALA A 131 -21.13 -15.94 -13.38
C ALA A 131 -20.81 -17.42 -13.14
N ALA A 132 -20.50 -17.73 -11.88
CA ALA A 132 -20.27 -19.12 -11.50
C ALA A 132 -21.55 -19.91 -11.81
N PRO A 133 -21.42 -21.05 -12.47
CA PRO A 133 -22.60 -21.87 -12.76
C PRO A 133 -23.25 -22.38 -11.48
#